data_2daddc1f484bbe98361546e9c306dc72
#
_entry.id   2daddc1f484bbe98361546e9c306dc72
#
_cell.length_a   1.000
_cell.length_b   1.000
_cell.length_c   1.000
_cell.angle_alpha   90.00
_cell.angle_beta   90.00
_cell.angle_gamma   90.00
#
_symmetry.space_group_name_H-M   'P 1'
#
loop_
_entity.id
_entity.type
_entity.pdbx_description
1 polymer ?
#
loop_
_entity_poly.entity_id
_entity_poly.type
_entity_poly.pdbx_seq_one_letter_code
_entity_poly.pdbx_strand_id
1 'polypeptide(L)'
;MSRKVLFQLVLPLIGLSILFWLLAFAPGERKNQPALLEMSVILRDGDGAVSTMRRGMEQAAEDLNVELRFLTPTADNSAAEQAHLLERETAGGTQAILLLPADRGVLGEAVSAAAGRTALVTVETDMTEWGAGAAVTMDHQALGEALGEAACNGVPTGDTVLLLDSLPGDNGIRERMLAARETLERAGRQVRIYQWSADTASFTDILRIERPGAVVAFEAAVLAEAAEMARSNESFPLLYGCGSTPAIAAALEEGRVTAIAALNVFSAGYLAVDAAAALARHEDWTGVPTVAFSIVRQENMYDNDNQKLLFPVT
;
A
#
# COMPACT_ATOMS: atom_id res chain seq x y z
N MET A 1 59.34 48.10 -10.73
CA MET A 1 58.25 47.70 -9.78
C MET A 1 58.87 47.57 -8.40
N SER A 2 58.40 48.31 -7.43
CA SER A 2 58.94 48.22 -6.05
C SER A 2 58.58 46.85 -5.44
N ARG A 3 59.51 46.26 -4.67
CA ARG A 3 59.36 44.97 -4.01
C ARG A 3 58.04 44.89 -3.19
N LYS A 4 57.54 46.04 -2.70
CA LYS A 4 56.25 46.14 -1.96
C LYS A 4 55.04 45.89 -2.83
N VAL A 5 55.02 46.36 -4.08
CA VAL A 5 53.88 46.16 -5.02
C VAL A 5 53.81 44.71 -5.50
N LEU A 6 54.97 44.07 -5.68
CA LEU A 6 55.04 42.66 -6.05
C LEU A 6 54.48 41.76 -4.92
N PHE A 7 54.82 42.07 -3.66
CA PHE A 7 54.31 41.31 -2.51
C PHE A 7 52.80 41.48 -2.31
N GLN A 8 52.26 42.68 -2.55
CA GLN A 8 50.81 42.96 -2.44
C GLN A 8 49.98 42.29 -3.54
N LEU A 9 50.54 41.97 -4.68
CA LEU A 9 49.84 41.24 -5.76
C LEU A 9 50.03 39.72 -5.69
N VAL A 10 51.21 39.24 -5.31
CA VAL A 10 51.53 37.80 -5.31
C VAL A 10 50.93 37.07 -4.11
N LEU A 11 50.85 37.71 -2.92
CA LEU A 11 50.29 37.08 -1.73
C LEU A 11 48.82 36.72 -1.84
N PRO A 12 47.92 37.62 -2.34
CA PRO A 12 46.49 37.25 -2.54
C PRO A 12 46.32 36.23 -3.67
N LEU A 13 47.15 36.20 -4.70
CA LEU A 13 47.12 35.18 -5.77
C LEU A 13 47.50 33.80 -5.25
N ILE A 14 48.51 33.69 -4.39
CA ILE A 14 48.87 32.45 -3.70
C ILE A 14 47.73 32.02 -2.76
N GLY A 15 47.15 32.94 -2.00
CA GLY A 15 45.99 32.65 -1.14
C GLY A 15 44.76 32.13 -1.92
N LEU A 16 44.45 32.74 -3.07
CA LEU A 16 43.40 32.30 -3.96
C LEU A 16 43.66 30.93 -4.57
N SER A 17 44.94 30.67 -4.95
CA SER A 17 45.35 29.38 -5.49
C SER A 17 45.29 28.27 -4.44
N ILE A 18 45.64 28.53 -3.19
CA ILE A 18 45.50 27.59 -2.07
C ILE A 18 44.06 27.36 -1.74
N LEU A 19 43.22 28.39 -1.73
CA LEU A 19 41.79 28.28 -1.51
C LEU A 19 41.10 27.47 -2.62
N PHE A 20 41.47 27.73 -3.89
CA PHE A 20 40.96 26.96 -5.03
C PHE A 20 41.44 25.50 -4.96
N TRP A 21 42.69 25.25 -4.53
CA TRP A 21 43.17 23.90 -4.34
C TRP A 21 42.46 23.17 -3.19
N LEU A 22 42.22 23.86 -2.07
CA LEU A 22 41.44 23.34 -0.94
C LEU A 22 40.00 23.05 -1.34
N LEU A 23 39.33 23.89 -2.17
CA LEU A 23 37.98 23.66 -2.67
C LEU A 23 37.94 22.57 -3.76
N ALA A 24 38.94 22.50 -4.62
CA ALA A 24 39.00 21.50 -5.71
C ALA A 24 39.41 20.10 -5.20
N PHE A 25 40.19 20.04 -4.14
CA PHE A 25 40.67 18.79 -3.51
C PHE A 25 40.13 18.61 -2.08
N ALA A 26 39.19 19.46 -1.62
CA ALA A 26 38.39 19.08 -0.47
C ALA A 26 37.86 17.70 -0.77
N PRO A 27 38.06 16.68 0.07
CA PRO A 27 37.34 15.44 -0.08
C PRO A 27 35.87 15.83 0.04
N GLY A 28 35.22 16.02 -1.11
CA GLY A 28 33.77 16.07 -1.11
C GLY A 28 33.38 14.85 -0.30
N GLU A 29 32.52 15.02 0.70
CA GLU A 29 31.83 13.89 1.30
C GLU A 29 31.26 13.09 0.14
N ARG A 30 32.02 12.09 -0.33
CA ARG A 30 31.44 10.99 -1.03
C ARG A 30 30.45 10.45 -0.01
N LYS A 31 29.20 10.89 -0.07
CA LYS A 31 28.13 10.09 0.47
C LYS A 31 28.46 8.69 -0.04
N ASN A 32 28.95 7.83 0.85
CA ASN A 32 29.10 6.42 0.54
C ASN A 32 27.68 6.01 0.13
N GLN A 33 27.41 6.01 -1.17
CA GLN A 33 26.15 5.40 -1.63
C GLN A 33 26.23 3.97 -1.12
N PRO A 34 25.22 3.51 -0.37
CA PRO A 34 25.20 2.15 0.09
C PRO A 34 25.35 1.22 -1.12
N ALA A 35 25.92 0.04 -0.94
CA ALA A 35 26.03 -0.94 -2.00
C ALA A 35 24.64 -1.19 -2.62
N LEU A 36 24.59 -1.38 -3.93
CA LEU A 36 23.35 -1.71 -4.63
C LEU A 36 22.77 -3.00 -4.02
N LEU A 37 21.51 -2.96 -3.63
CA LEU A 37 20.76 -4.11 -3.15
C LEU A 37 19.80 -4.59 -4.22
N GLU A 38 19.77 -5.88 -4.49
CA GLU A 38 18.77 -6.50 -5.36
C GLU A 38 17.62 -7.08 -4.49
N MET A 39 16.39 -6.65 -4.78
CA MET A 39 15.21 -7.09 -4.06
C MET A 39 14.15 -7.63 -5.01
N SER A 40 13.48 -8.70 -4.60
CA SER A 40 12.30 -9.22 -5.29
C SER A 40 11.04 -8.78 -4.57
N VAL A 41 10.05 -8.30 -5.32
CA VAL A 41 8.73 -7.93 -4.83
C VAL A 41 7.73 -8.94 -5.37
N ILE A 42 7.18 -9.79 -4.51
CA ILE A 42 6.20 -10.81 -4.86
C ILE A 42 4.81 -10.23 -4.59
N LEU A 43 4.12 -9.86 -5.66
CA LEU A 43 2.76 -9.33 -5.63
C LEU A 43 1.75 -10.48 -5.52
N ARG A 44 0.50 -10.18 -5.16
CA ARG A 44 -0.59 -11.17 -5.17
C ARG A 44 -1.41 -11.14 -6.46
N ASP A 45 -1.48 -9.99 -7.13
CA ASP A 45 -2.27 -9.75 -8.33
C ASP A 45 -1.54 -8.86 -9.33
N GLY A 46 -2.14 -8.63 -10.50
CA GLY A 46 -1.63 -7.74 -11.52
C GLY A 46 -1.74 -6.25 -11.17
N ASP A 47 -1.31 -5.42 -12.08
CA ASP A 47 -0.90 -4.02 -11.87
C ASP A 47 -1.96 -3.00 -11.35
N GLY A 48 -3.25 -3.33 -11.26
CA GLY A 48 -4.29 -2.30 -11.06
C GLY A 48 -4.27 -1.64 -9.68
N ALA A 49 -4.38 -2.44 -8.62
CA ALA A 49 -4.53 -1.94 -7.24
C ALA A 49 -3.19 -1.49 -6.61
N VAL A 50 -2.07 -1.98 -7.13
CA VAL A 50 -0.72 -1.81 -6.54
C VAL A 50 0.04 -0.62 -7.14
N SER A 51 -0.50 0.07 -8.15
CA SER A 51 0.23 1.11 -8.90
C SER A 51 0.76 2.26 -8.03
N THR A 52 -0.02 2.72 -7.05
CA THR A 52 0.41 3.79 -6.13
C THR A 52 1.43 3.27 -5.10
N MET A 53 1.25 2.05 -4.60
CA MET A 53 2.20 1.40 -3.69
C MET A 53 3.54 1.17 -4.41
N ARG A 54 3.48 0.68 -5.66
CA ARG A 54 4.66 0.47 -6.50
C ARG A 54 5.47 1.75 -6.69
N ARG A 55 4.82 2.90 -6.96
CA ARG A 55 5.53 4.19 -7.02
C ARG A 55 6.25 4.54 -5.73
N GLY A 56 5.62 4.25 -4.57
CA GLY A 56 6.29 4.42 -3.28
C GLY A 56 7.51 3.51 -3.13
N MET A 57 7.41 2.25 -3.57
CA MET A 57 8.54 1.31 -3.60
C MET A 57 9.65 1.79 -4.53
N GLU A 58 9.32 2.24 -5.74
CA GLU A 58 10.27 2.75 -6.73
C GLU A 58 11.00 4.02 -6.22
N GLN A 59 10.28 4.93 -5.55
CA GLN A 59 10.90 6.11 -4.93
C GLN A 59 11.88 5.72 -3.82
N ALA A 60 11.49 4.81 -2.93
CA ALA A 60 12.40 4.31 -1.89
C ALA A 60 13.62 3.58 -2.49
N ALA A 61 13.42 2.87 -3.59
CA ALA A 61 14.51 2.17 -4.29
C ALA A 61 15.54 3.16 -4.84
N GLU A 62 15.11 4.28 -5.42
CA GLU A 62 16.01 5.36 -5.86
C GLU A 62 16.75 5.98 -4.68
N ASP A 63 16.05 6.32 -3.60
CA ASP A 63 16.63 6.98 -2.42
C ASP A 63 17.65 6.09 -1.69
N LEU A 64 17.40 4.77 -1.68
CA LEU A 64 18.18 3.79 -0.92
C LEU A 64 19.17 2.97 -1.76
N ASN A 65 19.32 3.26 -3.05
CA ASN A 65 20.15 2.49 -3.99
C ASN A 65 19.78 1.01 -4.02
N VAL A 66 18.52 0.73 -4.35
CA VAL A 66 17.92 -0.60 -4.45
C VAL A 66 17.46 -0.84 -5.88
N GLU A 67 17.65 -2.06 -6.41
CA GLU A 67 17.06 -2.52 -7.65
C GLU A 67 15.88 -3.46 -7.34
N LEU A 68 14.67 -3.11 -7.80
CA LEU A 68 13.46 -3.87 -7.57
C LEU A 68 13.11 -4.75 -8.77
N ARG A 69 12.79 -6.00 -8.49
CA ARG A 69 12.23 -6.94 -9.47
C ARG A 69 10.84 -7.37 -9.02
N PHE A 70 9.82 -6.96 -9.77
CA PHE A 70 8.43 -7.30 -9.50
C PHE A 70 8.09 -8.66 -10.10
N LEU A 71 7.46 -9.52 -9.30
CA LEU A 71 7.04 -10.86 -9.62
C LEU A 71 5.56 -11.01 -9.30
N THR A 72 4.77 -11.43 -10.28
CA THR A 72 3.32 -11.62 -10.14
C THR A 72 2.99 -13.08 -10.42
N PRO A 73 2.12 -13.71 -9.62
CA PRO A 73 1.56 -15.02 -9.96
C PRO A 73 0.86 -14.99 -11.31
N THR A 74 0.82 -16.12 -12.00
CA THR A 74 0.10 -16.27 -13.27
C THR A 74 -1.42 -16.18 -13.07
N ALA A 75 -1.90 -16.75 -11.97
CA ALA A 75 -3.28 -16.60 -11.52
C ALA A 75 -3.30 -15.61 -10.34
N ASP A 76 -4.14 -14.58 -10.45
CA ASP A 76 -4.31 -13.58 -9.41
C ASP A 76 -4.68 -14.25 -8.08
N ASN A 77 -4.07 -13.76 -7.00
CA ASN A 77 -4.28 -14.24 -5.63
C ASN A 77 -3.91 -15.72 -5.40
N SER A 78 -3.05 -16.30 -6.25
CA SER A 78 -2.56 -17.67 -6.08
C SER A 78 -1.47 -17.74 -5.00
N ALA A 79 -1.86 -18.02 -3.76
CA ALA A 79 -0.92 -18.20 -2.65
C ALA A 79 0.06 -19.37 -2.91
N ALA A 80 -0.38 -20.42 -3.61
CA ALA A 80 0.49 -21.54 -3.98
C ALA A 80 1.60 -21.10 -4.95
N GLU A 81 1.27 -20.28 -5.96
CA GLU A 81 2.29 -19.72 -6.85
C GLU A 81 3.21 -18.75 -6.13
N GLN A 82 2.68 -17.93 -5.20
CA GLN A 82 3.50 -17.06 -4.35
C GLN A 82 4.51 -17.87 -3.51
N ALA A 83 4.10 -19.02 -2.94
CA ALA A 83 5.00 -19.89 -2.21
C ALA A 83 6.15 -20.40 -3.08
N HIS A 84 5.86 -20.82 -4.32
CA HIS A 84 6.91 -21.22 -5.27
C HIS A 84 7.83 -20.06 -5.68
N LEU A 85 7.28 -18.85 -5.88
CA LEU A 85 8.09 -17.67 -6.15
C LEU A 85 9.02 -17.37 -4.98
N LEU A 86 8.50 -17.39 -3.76
CA LEU A 86 9.27 -17.15 -2.53
C LEU A 86 10.40 -18.18 -2.36
N GLU A 87 10.12 -19.47 -2.55
CA GLU A 87 11.11 -20.54 -2.51
C GLU A 87 12.21 -20.30 -3.57
N ARG A 88 11.82 -20.02 -4.81
CA ARG A 88 12.76 -19.76 -5.91
C ARG A 88 13.69 -18.58 -5.63
N GLU A 89 13.13 -17.44 -5.20
CA GLU A 89 13.90 -16.24 -4.92
C GLU A 89 14.84 -16.45 -3.72
N THR A 90 14.37 -17.12 -2.68
CA THR A 90 15.19 -17.48 -1.51
C THR A 90 16.33 -18.42 -1.89
N ALA A 91 16.07 -19.44 -2.73
CA ALA A 91 17.09 -20.37 -3.22
C ALA A 91 18.09 -19.67 -4.16
N GLY A 92 17.64 -18.67 -4.92
CA GLY A 92 18.46 -17.83 -5.80
C GLY A 92 19.39 -16.87 -5.06
N GLY A 93 19.26 -16.73 -3.75
CA GLY A 93 20.11 -15.87 -2.93
C GLY A 93 19.74 -14.38 -3.01
N THR A 94 18.51 -14.04 -3.34
CA THR A 94 18.00 -12.66 -3.31
C THR A 94 18.22 -12.06 -1.92
N GLN A 95 18.78 -10.86 -1.87
CA GLN A 95 19.19 -10.22 -0.60
C GLN A 95 17.98 -9.82 0.26
N ALA A 96 16.90 -9.35 -0.37
CA ALA A 96 15.66 -9.04 0.31
C ALA A 96 14.45 -9.40 -0.54
N ILE A 97 13.35 -9.77 0.12
CA ILE A 97 12.07 -10.08 -0.51
C ILE A 97 10.97 -9.28 0.17
N LEU A 98 10.19 -8.56 -0.62
CA LEU A 98 8.90 -8.00 -0.22
C LEU A 98 7.80 -8.95 -0.67
N LEU A 99 6.90 -9.31 0.23
CA LEU A 99 5.77 -10.20 -0.05
C LEU A 99 4.45 -9.51 0.30
N LEU A 100 3.53 -9.46 -0.67
CA LEU A 100 2.14 -9.08 -0.48
C LEU A 100 1.31 -10.37 -0.41
N PRO A 101 1.02 -10.93 0.77
CA PRO A 101 0.42 -12.25 0.88
C PRO A 101 -1.02 -12.30 0.37
N ALA A 102 -1.35 -13.30 -0.46
CA ALA A 102 -2.73 -13.61 -0.85
C ALA A 102 -3.48 -14.39 0.24
N ASP A 103 -2.78 -15.28 0.93
CA ASP A 103 -3.32 -16.10 2.03
C ASP A 103 -2.20 -16.44 3.01
N ARG A 104 -2.28 -15.89 4.24
CA ARG A 104 -1.23 -16.10 5.25
C ARG A 104 -1.18 -17.54 5.75
N GLY A 105 -2.32 -18.22 5.81
CA GLY A 105 -2.39 -19.61 6.26
C GLY A 105 -1.65 -20.54 5.30
N VAL A 106 -1.83 -20.36 3.99
CA VAL A 106 -1.14 -21.13 2.95
C VAL A 106 0.35 -20.79 2.88
N LEU A 107 0.70 -19.52 3.07
CA LEU A 107 2.08 -19.04 2.92
C LEU A 107 2.95 -19.23 4.17
N GLY A 108 2.37 -19.57 5.33
CA GLY A 108 3.09 -19.64 6.60
C GLY A 108 4.34 -20.52 6.55
N GLU A 109 4.24 -21.73 6.00
CA GLU A 109 5.39 -22.65 5.88
C GLU A 109 6.48 -22.08 4.95
N ALA A 110 6.10 -21.50 3.81
CA ALA A 110 7.04 -20.91 2.87
C ALA A 110 7.78 -19.71 3.47
N VAL A 111 7.06 -18.85 4.21
CA VAL A 111 7.63 -17.72 4.95
C VAL A 111 8.61 -18.23 6.02
N SER A 112 8.24 -19.24 6.80
CA SER A 112 9.12 -19.83 7.81
C SER A 112 10.38 -20.45 7.20
N ALA A 113 10.27 -21.07 6.04
CA ALA A 113 11.42 -21.64 5.33
C ALA A 113 12.36 -20.58 4.74
N ALA A 114 11.85 -19.41 4.38
CA ALA A 114 12.62 -18.27 3.89
C ALA A 114 13.26 -17.46 5.03
N ALA A 115 12.64 -17.46 6.22
CA ALA A 115 13.09 -16.73 7.38
C ALA A 115 14.54 -17.09 7.77
N GLY A 116 15.34 -16.10 8.08
CA GLY A 116 16.76 -16.27 8.42
C GLY A 116 17.70 -16.59 7.24
N ARG A 117 17.16 -16.73 6.01
CA ARG A 117 17.94 -16.95 4.79
C ARG A 117 17.99 -15.71 3.91
N THR A 118 16.97 -14.88 3.97
CA THR A 118 16.86 -13.61 3.26
C THR A 118 16.14 -12.59 4.15
N ALA A 119 16.38 -11.30 3.94
CA ALA A 119 15.58 -10.27 4.57
C ALA A 119 14.16 -10.31 3.98
N LEU A 120 13.18 -10.75 4.78
CA LEU A 120 11.80 -10.90 4.34
C LEU A 120 10.91 -9.89 5.05
N VAL A 121 10.24 -9.06 4.28
CA VAL A 121 9.23 -8.08 4.78
C VAL A 121 7.89 -8.37 4.14
N THR A 122 6.84 -8.42 4.95
CA THR A 122 5.47 -8.56 4.44
C THR A 122 4.76 -7.23 4.42
N VAL A 123 3.85 -7.06 3.47
CA VAL A 123 3.09 -5.82 3.27
C VAL A 123 1.60 -6.14 3.31
N GLU A 124 0.84 -5.27 3.95
CA GLU A 124 -0.59 -5.39 4.26
C GLU A 124 -0.91 -6.47 5.29
N THR A 125 -0.37 -7.67 5.17
CA THR A 125 -0.64 -8.79 6.08
C THR A 125 0.59 -9.08 6.95
N ASP A 126 0.43 -9.08 8.27
CA ASP A 126 1.51 -9.40 9.20
C ASP A 126 1.79 -10.92 9.22
N MET A 127 3.03 -11.27 8.90
CA MET A 127 3.53 -12.65 8.98
C MET A 127 4.79 -12.77 9.86
N THR A 128 5.00 -11.86 10.80
CA THR A 128 6.15 -11.91 11.72
C THR A 128 6.10 -13.13 12.62
N GLU A 129 4.92 -13.66 12.92
CA GLU A 129 4.76 -14.91 13.67
C GLU A 129 5.34 -16.14 12.94
N TRP A 130 5.45 -16.09 11.59
CA TRP A 130 6.13 -17.11 10.77
C TRP A 130 7.59 -16.78 10.49
N GLY A 131 8.12 -15.70 11.08
CA GLY A 131 9.54 -15.34 11.01
C GLY A 131 9.88 -14.29 9.95
N ALA A 132 8.89 -13.60 9.33
CA ALA A 132 9.19 -12.39 8.58
C ALA A 132 9.90 -11.37 9.47
N GLY A 133 10.97 -10.75 8.94
CA GLY A 133 11.80 -9.84 9.72
C GLY A 133 11.11 -8.53 10.08
N ALA A 134 10.14 -8.10 9.27
CA ALA A 134 9.25 -6.97 9.55
C ALA A 134 7.94 -7.13 8.76
N ALA A 135 6.93 -6.37 9.17
CA ALA A 135 5.69 -6.21 8.43
C ALA A 135 5.31 -4.72 8.37
N VAL A 136 4.94 -4.23 7.19
CA VAL A 136 4.33 -2.92 7.01
C VAL A 136 2.84 -3.14 6.78
N THR A 137 2.04 -2.85 7.80
CA THR A 137 0.62 -3.18 7.84
C THR A 137 -0.25 -1.93 7.95
N MET A 138 -1.54 -2.15 7.98
CA MET A 138 -2.57 -1.19 8.38
C MET A 138 -3.38 -1.83 9.51
N ASP A 139 -4.02 -1.02 10.32
CA ASP A 139 -4.98 -1.54 11.29
C ASP A 139 -6.27 -1.94 10.55
N HIS A 140 -6.29 -3.19 10.06
CA HIS A 140 -7.40 -3.71 9.29
C HIS A 140 -8.69 -3.79 10.09
N GLN A 141 -8.59 -4.10 11.38
CA GLN A 141 -9.75 -4.13 12.26
C GLN A 141 -10.34 -2.73 12.41
N ALA A 142 -9.55 -1.73 12.81
CA ALA A 142 -10.02 -0.36 12.97
C ALA A 142 -10.57 0.22 11.66
N LEU A 143 -9.96 -0.13 10.51
CA LEU A 143 -10.43 0.29 9.20
C LEU A 143 -11.79 -0.32 8.87
N GLY A 144 -11.97 -1.60 9.11
CA GLY A 144 -13.25 -2.29 8.91
C GLY A 144 -14.35 -1.74 9.82
N GLU A 145 -14.04 -1.51 11.11
CA GLU A 145 -14.95 -0.87 12.06
C GLU A 145 -15.38 0.52 11.57
N ALA A 146 -14.44 1.36 11.15
CA ALA A 146 -14.73 2.72 10.67
C ALA A 146 -15.58 2.74 9.40
N LEU A 147 -15.38 1.80 8.47
CA LEU A 147 -16.25 1.63 7.30
C LEU A 147 -17.65 1.15 7.69
N GLY A 148 -17.74 0.20 8.61
CA GLY A 148 -19.01 -0.25 9.18
C GLY A 148 -19.79 0.89 9.83
N GLU A 149 -19.14 1.72 10.64
CA GLU A 149 -19.72 2.92 11.24
C GLU A 149 -20.15 3.94 10.18
N ALA A 150 -19.31 4.18 9.15
CA ALA A 150 -19.67 5.07 8.07
C ALA A 150 -20.94 4.62 7.34
N ALA A 151 -21.09 3.32 7.08
CA ALA A 151 -22.29 2.74 6.49
C ALA A 151 -23.49 2.81 7.43
N CYS A 152 -23.31 2.61 8.74
CA CYS A 152 -24.36 2.78 9.73
C CYS A 152 -24.98 4.18 9.73
N ASN A 153 -24.20 5.21 9.44
CA ASN A 153 -24.68 6.59 9.39
C ASN A 153 -25.60 6.86 8.18
N GLY A 154 -25.45 6.11 7.10
CA GLY A 154 -26.26 6.28 5.89
C GLY A 154 -27.40 5.27 5.74
N VAL A 155 -27.37 4.14 6.45
CA VAL A 155 -28.31 3.02 6.30
C VAL A 155 -29.17 2.89 7.56
N PRO A 156 -30.52 2.89 7.46
CA PRO A 156 -31.42 2.69 8.58
C PRO A 156 -31.22 1.33 9.28
N THR A 157 -31.57 1.27 10.57
CA THR A 157 -31.58 0.01 11.31
C THR A 157 -32.61 -0.96 10.70
N GLY A 158 -32.22 -2.21 10.53
CA GLY A 158 -33.06 -3.26 9.92
C GLY A 158 -32.84 -3.42 8.41
N ASP A 159 -32.24 -2.43 7.75
CA ASP A 159 -31.92 -2.53 6.33
C ASP A 159 -30.71 -3.46 6.08
N THR A 160 -30.62 -3.99 4.88
CA THR A 160 -29.57 -4.90 4.45
C THR A 160 -28.37 -4.10 3.95
N VAL A 161 -27.16 -4.48 4.38
CA VAL A 161 -25.86 -4.05 3.83
C VAL A 161 -25.20 -5.24 3.16
N LEU A 162 -24.78 -5.07 1.91
CA LEU A 162 -24.11 -6.08 1.12
C LEU A 162 -22.60 -5.87 1.19
N LEU A 163 -21.86 -6.85 1.71
CA LEU A 163 -20.39 -6.85 1.75
C LEU A 163 -19.85 -7.64 0.58
N LEU A 164 -18.92 -7.05 -0.19
CA LEU A 164 -18.31 -7.71 -1.34
C LEU A 164 -17.05 -8.44 -0.89
N ASP A 165 -17.06 -9.77 -0.96
CA ASP A 165 -15.92 -10.65 -0.69
C ASP A 165 -15.20 -10.95 -2.00
N SER A 166 -14.08 -10.29 -2.26
CA SER A 166 -13.26 -10.46 -3.45
C SER A 166 -12.10 -11.43 -3.24
N LEU A 167 -11.69 -11.63 -1.98
CA LEU A 167 -10.54 -12.43 -1.60
C LEU A 167 -10.88 -13.33 -0.41
N PRO A 168 -11.28 -14.59 -0.65
CA PRO A 168 -11.68 -15.50 0.41
C PRO A 168 -10.49 -15.99 1.28
N GLY A 169 -9.25 -15.69 0.88
CA GLY A 169 -8.04 -16.06 1.64
C GLY A 169 -7.94 -15.37 3.00
N ASP A 170 -7.10 -15.88 3.87
CA ASP A 170 -6.81 -15.29 5.18
C ASP A 170 -5.77 -14.15 5.01
N ASN A 171 -6.25 -12.94 4.86
CA ASN A 171 -5.45 -11.73 4.64
C ASN A 171 -6.12 -10.50 5.25
N GLY A 172 -5.45 -9.35 5.23
CA GLY A 172 -5.96 -8.12 5.82
C GLY A 172 -7.27 -7.60 5.21
N ILE A 173 -7.59 -7.92 3.95
CA ILE A 173 -8.85 -7.55 3.30
C ILE A 173 -10.02 -8.28 3.97
N ARG A 174 -9.82 -9.57 4.26
CA ARG A 174 -10.79 -10.37 4.99
C ARG A 174 -11.00 -9.85 6.42
N GLU A 175 -9.93 -9.45 7.10
CA GLU A 175 -10.03 -8.85 8.44
C GLU A 175 -10.89 -7.57 8.41
N ARG A 176 -10.71 -6.68 7.41
CA ARG A 176 -11.55 -5.48 7.21
C ARG A 176 -13.02 -5.84 7.07
N MET A 177 -13.32 -6.83 6.22
CA MET A 177 -14.69 -7.27 5.98
C MET A 177 -15.35 -7.82 7.24
N LEU A 178 -14.64 -8.66 8.00
CA LEU A 178 -15.19 -9.25 9.24
C LEU A 178 -15.44 -8.19 10.30
N ALA A 179 -14.53 -7.23 10.47
CA ALA A 179 -14.71 -6.13 11.42
C ALA A 179 -15.90 -5.20 11.04
N ALA A 180 -16.03 -4.89 9.74
CA ALA A 180 -17.20 -4.13 9.25
C ALA A 180 -18.50 -4.88 9.47
N ARG A 181 -18.53 -6.19 9.19
CA ARG A 181 -19.68 -7.06 9.44
C ARG A 181 -20.10 -6.99 10.91
N GLU A 182 -19.16 -7.21 11.82
CA GLU A 182 -19.45 -7.22 13.26
C GLU A 182 -20.02 -5.85 13.72
N THR A 183 -19.47 -4.75 13.21
CA THR A 183 -19.93 -3.40 13.52
C THR A 183 -21.36 -3.16 13.02
N LEU A 184 -21.67 -3.56 11.79
CA LEU A 184 -23.00 -3.45 11.18
C LEU A 184 -24.04 -4.30 11.92
N GLU A 185 -23.72 -5.56 12.22
CA GLU A 185 -24.61 -6.49 12.93
C GLU A 185 -24.89 -5.99 14.36
N ARG A 186 -23.85 -5.50 15.07
CA ARG A 186 -23.98 -4.89 16.41
C ARG A 186 -24.87 -3.64 16.40
N ALA A 187 -24.85 -2.89 15.30
CA ALA A 187 -25.69 -1.72 15.08
C ALA A 187 -27.10 -2.06 14.52
N GLY A 188 -27.46 -3.34 14.43
CA GLY A 188 -28.79 -3.80 14.03
C GLY A 188 -29.07 -3.76 12.52
N ARG A 189 -28.04 -3.71 11.67
CA ARG A 189 -28.19 -3.86 10.21
C ARG A 189 -28.14 -5.34 9.86
N GLN A 190 -28.88 -5.74 8.81
CA GLN A 190 -28.75 -7.07 8.25
C GLN A 190 -27.55 -7.12 7.32
N VAL A 191 -26.67 -8.10 7.48
CA VAL A 191 -25.49 -8.24 6.63
C VAL A 191 -25.66 -9.45 5.70
N ARG A 192 -25.34 -9.24 4.42
CA ARG A 192 -25.19 -10.28 3.41
C ARG A 192 -23.78 -10.19 2.82
N ILE A 193 -23.15 -11.34 2.62
CA ILE A 193 -21.85 -11.43 1.95
C ILE A 193 -22.10 -11.96 0.55
N TYR A 194 -21.56 -11.24 -0.43
CA TYR A 194 -21.59 -11.63 -1.83
C TYR A 194 -20.17 -11.90 -2.31
N GLN A 195 -19.95 -13.11 -2.81
CA GLN A 195 -18.68 -13.45 -3.43
C GLN A 195 -18.54 -12.67 -4.73
N TRP A 196 -17.65 -11.70 -4.73
CA TRP A 196 -17.42 -10.87 -5.91
C TRP A 196 -16.81 -11.70 -7.05
N SER A 197 -17.32 -11.47 -8.24
CA SER A 197 -16.78 -12.04 -9.47
C SER A 197 -16.93 -11.01 -10.59
N ALA A 198 -16.16 -11.16 -11.67
CA ALA A 198 -16.25 -10.30 -12.84
C ALA A 198 -17.61 -10.40 -13.59
N ASP A 199 -18.51 -11.26 -13.14
CA ASP A 199 -19.89 -11.38 -13.67
C ASP A 199 -20.80 -10.28 -13.10
N THR A 200 -20.75 -9.12 -13.74
CA THR A 200 -21.57 -7.95 -13.36
C THR A 200 -23.09 -8.17 -13.52
N ALA A 201 -23.51 -9.13 -14.37
CA ALA A 201 -24.92 -9.44 -14.55
C ALA A 201 -25.49 -10.12 -13.30
N SER A 202 -24.78 -11.11 -12.74
CA SER A 202 -25.14 -11.76 -11.48
C SER A 202 -25.20 -10.78 -10.33
N PHE A 203 -24.28 -9.82 -10.25
CA PHE A 203 -24.29 -8.79 -9.22
C PHE A 203 -25.51 -7.86 -9.36
N THR A 204 -25.87 -7.45 -10.57
CA THR A 204 -27.07 -6.64 -10.83
C THR A 204 -28.34 -7.38 -10.40
N ASP A 205 -28.43 -8.69 -10.63
CA ASP A 205 -29.54 -9.49 -10.16
C ASP A 205 -29.64 -9.56 -8.63
N ILE A 206 -28.50 -9.70 -7.95
CA ILE A 206 -28.44 -9.64 -6.47
C ILE A 206 -28.92 -8.29 -5.94
N LEU A 207 -28.47 -7.17 -6.52
CA LEU A 207 -28.96 -5.84 -6.12
C LEU A 207 -30.47 -5.72 -6.26
N ARG A 208 -31.06 -6.28 -7.32
CA ARG A 208 -32.49 -6.26 -7.57
C ARG A 208 -33.29 -7.13 -6.58
N ILE A 209 -32.73 -8.29 -6.19
CA ILE A 209 -33.37 -9.26 -5.28
C ILE A 209 -33.26 -8.79 -3.83
N GLU A 210 -32.05 -8.51 -3.38
CA GLU A 210 -31.74 -8.18 -1.97
C GLU A 210 -32.11 -6.73 -1.61
N ARG A 211 -32.12 -5.82 -2.61
CA ARG A 211 -32.39 -4.38 -2.44
C ARG A 211 -31.63 -3.78 -1.25
N PRO A 212 -30.31 -3.94 -1.19
CA PRO A 212 -29.55 -3.45 -0.05
C PRO A 212 -29.61 -1.92 0.04
N GLY A 213 -29.60 -1.37 1.25
CA GLY A 213 -29.44 0.06 1.47
C GLY A 213 -28.02 0.54 1.19
N ALA A 214 -27.03 -0.35 1.33
CA ALA A 214 -25.64 -0.06 0.99
C ALA A 214 -24.88 -1.29 0.49
N VAL A 215 -23.79 -1.00 -0.23
CA VAL A 215 -22.73 -1.94 -0.66
C VAL A 215 -21.40 -1.48 -0.08
N VAL A 216 -20.60 -2.40 0.43
CA VAL A 216 -19.25 -2.12 0.95
C VAL A 216 -18.22 -2.99 0.25
N ALA A 217 -17.22 -2.36 -0.37
CA ALA A 217 -16.10 -3.02 -1.04
C ALA A 217 -14.80 -2.81 -0.26
N PHE A 218 -14.04 -3.88 0.00
CA PHE A 218 -12.85 -3.82 0.85
C PHE A 218 -11.53 -3.72 0.06
N GLU A 219 -11.64 -3.66 -1.26
CA GLU A 219 -10.54 -3.60 -2.21
C GLU A 219 -10.77 -2.51 -3.25
N ALA A 220 -9.69 -1.77 -3.61
CA ALA A 220 -9.78 -0.63 -4.50
C ALA A 220 -10.30 -0.99 -5.90
N ALA A 221 -9.89 -2.15 -6.44
CA ALA A 221 -10.35 -2.62 -7.75
C ALA A 221 -11.86 -2.85 -7.75
N VAL A 222 -12.36 -3.59 -6.76
CA VAL A 222 -13.80 -3.90 -6.62
C VAL A 222 -14.63 -2.63 -6.39
N LEU A 223 -14.11 -1.70 -5.57
CA LEU A 223 -14.78 -0.41 -5.36
C LEU A 223 -14.87 0.40 -6.66
N ALA A 224 -13.81 0.42 -7.47
CA ALA A 224 -13.80 1.14 -8.74
C ALA A 224 -14.79 0.51 -9.74
N GLU A 225 -14.86 -0.82 -9.82
CA GLU A 225 -15.83 -1.54 -10.66
C GLU A 225 -17.27 -1.27 -10.21
N ALA A 226 -17.55 -1.35 -8.91
CA ALA A 226 -18.87 -1.05 -8.35
C ALA A 226 -19.28 0.42 -8.59
N ALA A 227 -18.33 1.36 -8.49
CA ALA A 227 -18.56 2.77 -8.78
C ALA A 227 -18.85 3.04 -10.27
N GLU A 228 -18.27 2.25 -11.17
CA GLU A 228 -18.60 2.34 -12.60
C GLU A 228 -20.02 1.78 -12.88
N MET A 229 -20.41 0.71 -12.21
CA MET A 229 -21.80 0.23 -12.29
C MET A 229 -22.82 1.25 -11.75
N ALA A 230 -22.46 1.97 -10.68
CA ALA A 230 -23.28 3.05 -10.13
C ALA A 230 -23.49 4.21 -11.12
N ARG A 231 -22.54 4.45 -12.04
CA ARG A 231 -22.68 5.50 -13.07
C ARG A 231 -23.89 5.29 -13.99
N SER A 232 -24.21 4.05 -14.30
CA SER A 232 -25.29 3.67 -15.21
C SER A 232 -26.61 3.31 -14.51
N ASN A 233 -26.65 3.41 -13.18
CA ASN A 233 -27.81 3.00 -12.38
C ASN A 233 -28.12 4.03 -11.28
N GLU A 234 -29.08 4.93 -11.55
CA GLU A 234 -29.53 5.95 -10.59
C GLU A 234 -30.11 5.37 -9.28
N SER A 235 -30.51 4.11 -9.28
CA SER A 235 -31.02 3.40 -8.10
C SER A 235 -29.96 2.53 -7.43
N PHE A 236 -28.67 2.76 -7.71
CA PHE A 236 -27.60 2.03 -7.05
C PHE A 236 -27.60 2.35 -5.54
N PRO A 237 -27.42 1.34 -4.66
CA PRO A 237 -27.37 1.57 -3.22
C PRO A 237 -26.19 2.46 -2.83
N LEU A 238 -26.21 3.00 -1.59
CA LEU A 238 -25.06 3.76 -1.07
C LEU A 238 -23.80 2.92 -1.17
N LEU A 239 -22.72 3.49 -1.69
CA LEU A 239 -21.47 2.75 -1.95
C LEU A 239 -20.35 3.24 -1.02
N TYR A 240 -19.79 2.30 -0.28
CA TYR A 240 -18.66 2.52 0.63
C TYR A 240 -17.52 1.58 0.27
N GLY A 241 -16.29 1.94 0.62
CA GLY A 241 -15.20 1.00 0.45
C GLY A 241 -13.80 1.53 0.76
N CYS A 242 -12.80 0.70 0.45
CA CYS A 242 -11.38 1.02 0.63
C CYS A 242 -10.74 1.43 -0.69
N GLY A 243 -9.91 2.45 -0.65
CA GLY A 243 -9.07 2.84 -1.77
C GLY A 243 -9.03 4.34 -2.01
N SER A 244 -7.96 4.77 -2.70
CA SER A 244 -7.70 6.19 -3.01
C SER A 244 -7.16 6.36 -4.43
N THR A 245 -7.55 5.47 -5.36
CA THR A 245 -7.16 5.64 -6.78
C THR A 245 -7.82 6.87 -7.39
N PRO A 246 -7.25 7.46 -8.46
CA PRO A 246 -7.87 8.60 -9.14
C PRO A 246 -9.32 8.33 -9.59
N ALA A 247 -9.63 7.11 -10.02
CA ALA A 247 -10.98 6.71 -10.40
C ALA A 247 -11.96 6.73 -9.21
N ILE A 248 -11.51 6.25 -8.05
CA ILE A 248 -12.29 6.27 -6.81
C ILE A 248 -12.47 7.71 -6.31
N ALA A 249 -11.42 8.54 -6.34
CA ALA A 249 -11.50 9.94 -5.96
C ALA A 249 -12.51 10.72 -6.83
N ALA A 250 -12.49 10.50 -8.15
CA ALA A 250 -13.48 11.07 -9.07
C ALA A 250 -14.90 10.56 -8.77
N ALA A 251 -15.07 9.28 -8.47
CA ALA A 251 -16.38 8.71 -8.11
C ALA A 251 -16.92 9.27 -6.78
N LEU A 252 -16.04 9.56 -5.82
CA LEU A 252 -16.38 10.23 -4.57
C LEU A 252 -16.80 11.69 -4.79
N GLU A 253 -16.05 12.43 -5.63
CA GLU A 253 -16.38 13.81 -6.01
C GLU A 253 -17.73 13.91 -6.73
N GLU A 254 -18.03 12.95 -7.61
CA GLU A 254 -19.31 12.86 -8.32
C GLU A 254 -20.47 12.35 -7.44
N GLY A 255 -20.21 11.95 -6.21
CA GLY A 255 -21.21 11.40 -5.27
C GLY A 255 -21.66 9.96 -5.58
N ARG A 256 -20.98 9.25 -6.48
CA ARG A 256 -21.26 7.83 -6.78
C ARG A 256 -20.73 6.90 -5.68
N VAL A 257 -19.71 7.34 -4.96
CA VAL A 257 -19.25 6.71 -3.72
C VAL A 257 -19.58 7.63 -2.55
N THR A 258 -20.14 7.08 -1.49
CA THR A 258 -20.61 7.83 -0.32
C THR A 258 -19.48 8.17 0.64
N ALA A 259 -18.62 7.20 0.93
CA ALA A 259 -17.40 7.39 1.71
C ALA A 259 -16.39 6.30 1.41
N ILE A 260 -15.13 6.64 1.61
CA ILE A 260 -14.01 5.71 1.45
C ILE A 260 -13.12 5.71 2.69
N ALA A 261 -12.50 4.58 2.98
CA ALA A 261 -11.30 4.52 3.79
C ALA A 261 -10.10 4.73 2.85
N ALA A 262 -9.54 5.94 2.88
CA ALA A 262 -8.36 6.30 2.11
C ALA A 262 -7.09 5.90 2.88
N LEU A 263 -6.21 5.16 2.22
CA LEU A 263 -4.96 4.63 2.78
C LEU A 263 -3.76 5.32 2.15
N ASN A 264 -2.73 5.58 2.94
CA ASN A 264 -1.46 6.05 2.40
C ASN A 264 -0.64 4.88 1.83
N VAL A 265 -1.15 4.28 0.74
CA VAL A 265 -0.50 3.12 0.11
C VAL A 265 0.86 3.45 -0.52
N PHE A 266 1.10 4.71 -0.88
CA PHE A 266 2.44 5.17 -1.31
C PHE A 266 3.44 5.02 -0.17
N SER A 267 3.11 5.52 1.02
CA SER A 267 3.97 5.36 2.20
C SER A 267 4.15 3.90 2.59
N ALA A 268 3.12 3.05 2.43
CA ALA A 268 3.26 1.61 2.67
C ALA A 268 4.35 1.00 1.78
N GLY A 269 4.35 1.32 0.49
CA GLY A 269 5.38 0.87 -0.45
C GLY A 269 6.77 1.39 -0.09
N TYR A 270 6.89 2.67 0.21
CA TYR A 270 8.16 3.29 0.62
C TYR A 270 8.74 2.62 1.87
N LEU A 271 7.94 2.51 2.93
CA LEU A 271 8.34 1.91 4.21
C LEU A 271 8.70 0.42 4.07
N ALA A 272 8.05 -0.31 3.17
CA ALA A 272 8.36 -1.71 2.93
C ALA A 272 9.78 -1.89 2.35
N VAL A 273 10.17 -1.07 1.36
CA VAL A 273 11.53 -1.09 0.80
C VAL A 273 12.54 -0.60 1.83
N ASP A 274 12.22 0.42 2.60
CA ASP A 274 13.07 0.95 3.67
C ASP A 274 13.35 -0.13 4.73
N ALA A 275 12.30 -0.82 5.20
CA ALA A 275 12.43 -1.95 6.12
C ALA A 275 13.31 -3.07 5.56
N ALA A 276 13.07 -3.46 4.29
CA ALA A 276 13.81 -4.54 3.66
C ALA A 276 15.28 -4.17 3.44
N ALA A 277 15.56 -2.91 3.10
CA ALA A 277 16.92 -2.39 2.94
C ALA A 277 17.69 -2.39 4.28
N ALA A 278 17.05 -1.94 5.36
CA ALA A 278 17.63 -1.96 6.69
C ALA A 278 17.97 -3.41 7.13
N LEU A 279 17.00 -4.33 7.00
CA LEU A 279 17.21 -5.74 7.35
C LEU A 279 18.32 -6.40 6.50
N ALA A 280 18.36 -6.13 5.20
CA ALA A 280 19.40 -6.68 4.32
C ALA A 280 20.80 -6.14 4.62
N ARG A 281 20.88 -4.93 5.18
CA ARG A 281 22.13 -4.30 5.63
C ARG A 281 22.48 -4.65 7.07
N HIS A 282 21.67 -5.48 7.74
CA HIS A 282 21.78 -5.80 9.17
C HIS A 282 21.70 -4.56 10.07
N GLU A 283 20.87 -3.60 9.68
CA GLU A 283 20.56 -2.39 10.43
C GLU A 283 19.22 -2.53 11.16
N ASP A 284 19.07 -1.83 12.28
CA ASP A 284 17.78 -1.77 12.98
C ASP A 284 16.81 -0.89 12.20
N TRP A 285 15.66 -1.45 11.82
CA TRP A 285 14.60 -0.66 11.21
C TRP A 285 13.78 0.06 12.28
N THR A 286 13.73 1.39 12.19
CA THR A 286 13.02 2.25 13.16
C THR A 286 11.77 2.90 12.57
N GLY A 287 11.33 2.46 11.40
CA GLY A 287 10.13 2.97 10.73
C GLY A 287 8.83 2.63 11.49
N VAL A 288 7.75 3.30 11.10
CA VAL A 288 6.41 3.05 11.67
C VAL A 288 5.76 1.89 10.90
N PRO A 289 5.51 0.74 11.54
CA PRO A 289 5.01 -0.44 10.82
C PRO A 289 3.54 -0.31 10.38
N THR A 290 2.77 0.59 10.99
CA THR A 290 1.33 0.74 10.73
C THR A 290 1.03 2.01 9.95
N VAL A 291 0.43 1.86 8.78
CA VAL A 291 0.03 2.96 7.90
C VAL A 291 -1.33 3.48 8.32
N ALA A 292 -1.43 4.80 8.48
CA ALA A 292 -2.69 5.46 8.85
C ALA A 292 -3.70 5.46 7.69
N PHE A 293 -4.98 5.51 8.05
CA PHE A 293 -6.09 5.72 7.13
C PHE A 293 -6.99 6.88 7.59
N SER A 294 -7.84 7.36 6.69
CA SER A 294 -8.86 8.35 6.98
C SER A 294 -10.18 7.99 6.30
N ILE A 295 -11.31 8.24 6.98
CA ILE A 295 -12.63 8.15 6.33
C ILE A 295 -12.89 9.46 5.59
N VAL A 296 -12.91 9.35 4.26
CA VAL A 296 -13.08 10.50 3.36
C VAL A 296 -14.45 10.44 2.71
N ARG A 297 -15.11 11.60 2.69
CA ARG A 297 -16.40 11.87 2.02
C ARG A 297 -16.24 13.05 1.08
N GLN A 298 -17.22 13.32 0.26
CA GLN A 298 -17.21 14.47 -0.65
C GLN A 298 -16.95 15.79 0.09
N GLU A 299 -17.56 15.98 1.25
CA GLU A 299 -17.47 17.24 2.02
C GLU A 299 -16.08 17.51 2.60
N ASN A 300 -15.27 16.47 2.88
CA ASN A 300 -13.94 16.62 3.49
C ASN A 300 -12.77 16.16 2.60
N MET A 301 -13.03 15.81 1.33
CA MET A 301 -11.99 15.26 0.46
C MET A 301 -10.87 16.25 0.14
N TYR A 302 -11.15 17.54 0.26
CA TYR A 302 -10.19 18.61 0.01
C TYR A 302 -9.51 19.15 1.27
N ASP A 303 -9.76 18.54 2.44
CA ASP A 303 -9.01 18.86 3.64
C ASP A 303 -7.53 18.46 3.47
N ASN A 304 -6.62 19.25 4.04
CA ASN A 304 -5.17 19.13 3.79
C ASN A 304 -4.62 17.69 3.94
N ASP A 305 -5.09 16.94 4.92
CA ASP A 305 -4.57 15.59 5.18
C ASP A 305 -5.21 14.57 4.23
N ASN A 306 -6.49 14.71 3.91
CA ASN A 306 -7.18 13.86 2.95
C ASN A 306 -6.67 14.07 1.53
N GLN A 307 -6.33 15.32 1.15
CA GLN A 307 -5.71 15.59 -0.15
C GLN A 307 -4.40 14.80 -0.35
N LYS A 308 -3.58 14.68 0.68
CA LYS A 308 -2.32 13.91 0.60
C LYS A 308 -2.56 12.42 0.37
N LEU A 309 -3.69 11.88 0.89
CA LEU A 309 -4.07 10.48 0.71
C LEU A 309 -4.68 10.22 -0.67
N LEU A 310 -5.50 11.15 -1.17
CA LEU A 310 -6.20 11.02 -2.44
C LEU A 310 -5.32 11.40 -3.65
N PHE A 311 -4.47 12.40 -3.47
CA PHE A 311 -3.65 12.99 -4.53
C PHE A 311 -2.19 13.08 -4.08
N PRO A 312 -1.50 11.94 -3.83
CA PRO A 312 -0.11 11.97 -3.42
C PRO A 312 0.72 12.70 -4.48
N VAL A 313 1.29 13.84 -4.08
CA VAL A 313 2.20 14.62 -4.94
C VAL A 313 3.50 13.84 -5.00
N THR A 314 3.89 13.47 -6.19
CA THR A 314 5.20 12.87 -6.50
C THR A 314 6.25 13.95 -6.66
#